data_770c9aec10fa5f969f7768ad6b72601a
#
_entry.id   770c9aec10fa5f969f7768ad6b72601a
#
_cell.length_a   1.000
_cell.length_b   1.000
_cell.length_c   1.000
_cell.angle_alpha   90.00
_cell.angle_beta   90.00
_cell.angle_gamma   90.00
#
_symmetry.space_group_name_H-M   'P 1'
#
loop_
_entity.id
_entity.type
_entity.pdbx_description
1 polymer ?
#
loop_
_entity_poly.entity_id
_entity_poly.type
_entity_poly.pdbx_seq_one_letter_code
_entity_poly.pdbx_strand_id
1 'polypeptide(L)'
;NYGIWMTISSILVWIYYFDIGIGSGLRTKLAEAIAQNNGHLARGYISTAFYVLGSAMLVLVVIYIIISGFIDWNKIFNISYNISPQLNEIMLGVIVLTGLSFVLKLIVAIFHALQYSSINEFLNFFANFLSFAFIYVYTQIMPKGNLALIVYTFVAMPILIYGIAVFIVFTKKIKFLSPSIKYVSKKNIKELVGLSGNFFIIQIINLILYSTTSLLIAHYFTPTSVTYYSISYRYFSIAMIIFTIVINPYWGAITNAYAKQDMNWIKLAIKKLMLIWGGLSALVLLLLACSNLVYNIWLGKEISIPISMCISVAVYIIMFNLNNIYASIINGIGKIRLQLYTAIIQLLIFFPLALSLSKIAGAPGIIWATSILLAITTIALGWQVLLLTKRSPIKIINQ
;
A
#
# COMPACT_ATOMS: atom_id res chain seq x y z
N ASN A 1 -28.85 5.86 -0.70
CA ASN A 1 -27.71 5.90 -1.66
C ASN A 1 -26.36 6.13 -0.98
N TYR A 2 -26.26 6.96 0.09
CA TYR A 2 -24.99 7.24 0.75
C TYR A 2 -24.37 5.99 1.43
N GLY A 3 -25.19 5.17 2.11
CA GLY A 3 -24.71 3.93 2.73
C GLY A 3 -24.15 2.93 1.71
N ILE A 4 -24.83 2.79 0.55
CA ILE A 4 -24.35 1.94 -0.55
C ILE A 4 -23.02 2.45 -1.10
N TRP A 5 -22.89 3.79 -1.29
CA TRP A 5 -21.62 4.40 -1.69
C TRP A 5 -20.50 4.10 -0.70
N MET A 6 -20.76 4.26 0.60
CA MET A 6 -19.75 3.97 1.64
C MET A 6 -19.29 2.52 1.61
N THR A 7 -20.19 1.58 1.37
CA THR A 7 -19.85 0.16 1.27
C THR A 7 -19.06 -0.13 -0.01
N ILE A 8 -19.47 0.39 -1.16
CA ILE A 8 -18.73 0.25 -2.43
C ILE A 8 -17.34 0.90 -2.30
N SER A 9 -17.26 2.10 -1.75
CA SER A 9 -15.98 2.78 -1.57
C SER A 9 -15.03 2.02 -0.62
N SER A 10 -15.57 1.37 0.40
CA SER A 10 -14.77 0.51 1.28
C SER A 10 -14.21 -0.70 0.53
N ILE A 11 -15.02 -1.36 -0.31
CA ILE A 11 -14.56 -2.46 -1.17
C ILE A 11 -13.49 -1.95 -2.15
N LEU A 12 -13.70 -0.79 -2.78
CA LEU A 12 -12.72 -0.19 -3.68
C LEU A 12 -11.38 0.09 -2.98
N VAL A 13 -11.40 0.64 -1.76
CA VAL A 13 -10.19 0.87 -0.96
C VAL A 13 -9.45 -0.44 -0.72
N TRP A 14 -10.16 -1.50 -0.34
CA TRP A 14 -9.56 -2.82 -0.19
C TRP A 14 -8.93 -3.32 -1.49
N ILE A 15 -9.65 -3.22 -2.61
CA ILE A 15 -9.15 -3.62 -3.92
C ILE A 15 -7.92 -2.79 -4.32
N TYR A 16 -7.89 -1.48 -4.03
CA TYR A 16 -6.75 -0.61 -4.35
C TYR A 16 -5.46 -0.98 -3.62
N TYR A 17 -5.53 -1.65 -2.47
CA TYR A 17 -4.36 -2.22 -1.80
C TYR A 17 -3.83 -3.50 -2.45
N PHE A 18 -4.62 -4.13 -3.34
CA PHE A 18 -4.26 -5.37 -4.02
C PHE A 18 -3.71 -5.10 -5.42
N ASP A 19 -2.44 -4.69 -5.54
CA ASP A 19 -1.75 -4.69 -6.84
C ASP A 19 -1.17 -6.07 -7.21
N ILE A 20 -1.58 -7.13 -6.50
CA ILE A 20 -1.09 -8.52 -6.61
C ILE A 20 0.46 -8.60 -6.47
N GLY A 21 1.08 -7.58 -5.87
CA GLY A 21 2.54 -7.51 -5.69
C GLY A 21 3.34 -7.33 -6.98
N ILE A 22 2.66 -7.34 -8.17
CA ILE A 22 3.34 -7.24 -9.47
C ILE A 22 4.01 -5.88 -9.64
N GLY A 23 3.40 -4.81 -9.14
CA GLY A 23 4.00 -3.49 -9.14
C GLY A 23 5.30 -3.47 -8.33
N SER A 24 5.31 -4.04 -7.14
CA SER A 24 6.50 -4.13 -6.27
C SER A 24 7.61 -4.99 -6.87
N GLY A 25 7.25 -6.14 -7.45
CA GLY A 25 8.18 -7.00 -8.17
C GLY A 25 8.78 -6.32 -9.40
N LEU A 26 7.94 -5.67 -10.22
CA LEU A 26 8.39 -4.90 -11.38
C LEU A 26 9.32 -3.77 -10.97
N ARG A 27 8.98 -2.98 -9.95
CA ARG A 27 9.80 -1.89 -9.44
C ARG A 27 11.23 -2.35 -9.14
N THR A 28 11.38 -3.46 -8.43
CA THR A 28 12.70 -4.00 -8.06
C THR A 28 13.45 -4.55 -9.28
N LYS A 29 12.81 -5.41 -10.08
CA LYS A 29 13.44 -6.05 -11.24
C LYS A 29 13.79 -5.06 -12.36
N LEU A 30 12.93 -4.07 -12.59
CA LEU A 30 13.18 -3.02 -13.56
C LEU A 30 14.33 -2.11 -13.13
N ALA A 31 14.38 -1.69 -11.86
CA ALA A 31 15.48 -0.88 -11.34
C ALA A 31 16.83 -1.63 -11.42
N GLU A 32 16.84 -2.94 -11.16
CA GLU A 32 18.01 -3.81 -11.32
C GLU A 32 18.49 -3.84 -12.79
N ALA A 33 17.57 -4.09 -13.74
CA ALA A 33 17.89 -4.16 -15.17
C ALA A 33 18.42 -2.81 -15.71
N ILE A 34 17.83 -1.70 -15.26
CA ILE A 34 18.28 -0.34 -15.62
C ILE A 34 19.69 -0.07 -15.06
N ALA A 35 19.95 -0.43 -13.80
CA ALA A 35 21.26 -0.24 -13.18
C ALA A 35 22.37 -1.03 -13.89
N GLN A 36 22.02 -2.18 -14.49
CA GLN A 36 22.91 -3.02 -15.31
C GLN A 36 23.02 -2.54 -16.79
N ASN A 37 22.37 -1.42 -17.16
CA ASN A 37 22.27 -0.93 -18.53
C ASN A 37 21.69 -1.95 -19.52
N ASN A 38 20.87 -2.88 -19.05
CA ASN A 38 20.25 -3.91 -19.87
C ASN A 38 18.83 -3.53 -20.31
N GLY A 39 18.74 -2.70 -21.35
CA GLY A 39 17.45 -2.22 -21.87
C GLY A 39 16.54 -3.33 -22.40
N HIS A 40 17.11 -4.43 -22.96
CA HIS A 40 16.35 -5.57 -23.44
C HIS A 40 15.65 -6.28 -22.28
N LEU A 41 16.36 -6.53 -21.18
CA LEU A 41 15.82 -7.15 -19.98
C LEU A 41 14.79 -6.22 -19.30
N ALA A 42 15.07 -4.92 -19.22
CA ALA A 42 14.13 -3.93 -18.69
C ALA A 42 12.79 -3.94 -19.46
N ARG A 43 12.85 -3.95 -20.80
CA ARG A 43 11.67 -4.07 -21.66
C ARG A 43 10.95 -5.41 -21.43
N GLY A 44 11.72 -6.49 -21.25
CA GLY A 44 11.20 -7.81 -20.94
C GLY A 44 10.36 -7.84 -19.66
N TYR A 45 10.85 -7.23 -18.56
CA TYR A 45 10.10 -7.15 -17.31
C TYR A 45 8.85 -6.27 -17.42
N ILE A 46 8.93 -5.11 -18.09
CA ILE A 46 7.76 -4.26 -18.33
C ILE A 46 6.71 -5.04 -19.13
N SER A 47 7.09 -5.65 -20.25
CA SER A 47 6.17 -6.41 -21.11
C SER A 47 5.53 -7.57 -20.34
N THR A 48 6.34 -8.29 -19.55
CA THR A 48 5.86 -9.40 -18.73
C THR A 48 4.86 -8.96 -17.66
N ALA A 49 5.12 -7.83 -16.98
CA ALA A 49 4.22 -7.29 -15.96
C ALA A 49 2.86 -6.91 -16.56
N PHE A 50 2.85 -6.18 -17.67
CA PHE A 50 1.60 -5.82 -18.37
C PHE A 50 0.84 -7.04 -18.85
N TYR A 51 1.53 -8.05 -19.40
CA TYR A 51 0.91 -9.29 -19.88
C TYR A 51 0.31 -10.11 -18.73
N VAL A 52 1.11 -10.36 -17.66
CA VAL A 52 0.67 -11.19 -16.53
C VAL A 52 -0.47 -10.52 -15.77
N LEU A 53 -0.35 -9.22 -15.45
CA LEU A 53 -1.40 -8.51 -14.74
C LEU A 53 -2.65 -8.34 -15.62
N GLY A 54 -2.48 -8.01 -16.90
CA GLY A 54 -3.59 -7.88 -17.83
C GLY A 54 -4.36 -9.17 -18.01
N SER A 55 -3.65 -10.32 -18.17
CA SER A 55 -4.31 -11.63 -18.25
C SER A 55 -4.99 -12.03 -16.94
N ALA A 56 -4.37 -11.76 -15.79
CA ALA A 56 -4.97 -12.04 -14.49
C ALA A 56 -6.27 -11.23 -14.27
N MET A 57 -6.26 -9.93 -14.63
CA MET A 57 -7.45 -9.09 -14.53
C MET A 57 -8.54 -9.52 -15.49
N LEU A 58 -8.18 -9.92 -16.72
CA LEU A 58 -9.14 -10.45 -17.68
C LEU A 58 -9.81 -11.73 -17.16
N VAL A 59 -9.03 -12.65 -16.59
CA VAL A 59 -9.56 -13.87 -15.96
C VAL A 59 -10.50 -13.53 -14.81
N LEU A 60 -10.15 -12.59 -13.95
CA LEU A 60 -11.02 -12.15 -12.84
C LEU A 60 -12.34 -11.54 -13.34
N VAL A 61 -12.31 -10.73 -14.40
CA VAL A 61 -13.52 -10.18 -15.03
C VAL A 61 -14.41 -11.29 -15.59
N VAL A 62 -13.81 -12.28 -16.29
CA VAL A 62 -14.56 -13.43 -16.84
C VAL A 62 -15.18 -14.26 -15.72
N ILE A 63 -14.43 -14.57 -14.67
CA ILE A 63 -14.94 -15.28 -13.49
C ILE A 63 -16.11 -14.49 -12.88
N TYR A 64 -15.97 -13.17 -12.70
CA TYR A 64 -17.04 -12.35 -12.16
C TYR A 64 -18.29 -12.38 -13.04
N ILE A 65 -18.18 -12.29 -14.37
CA ILE A 65 -19.32 -12.37 -15.29
C ILE A 65 -20.05 -13.69 -15.12
N ILE A 66 -19.31 -14.82 -14.99
CA ILE A 66 -19.90 -16.15 -14.79
C ILE A 66 -20.66 -16.25 -13.48
N ILE A 67 -20.10 -15.71 -12.37
CA ILE A 67 -20.71 -15.83 -11.04
C ILE A 67 -21.69 -14.71 -10.72
N SER A 68 -21.73 -13.61 -11.47
CA SER A 68 -22.53 -12.41 -11.18
C SER A 68 -24.03 -12.70 -11.07
N GLY A 69 -24.52 -13.67 -11.85
CA GLY A 69 -25.92 -14.11 -11.79
C GLY A 69 -26.32 -14.82 -10.49
N PHE A 70 -25.33 -15.34 -9.73
CA PHE A 70 -25.56 -16.02 -8.45
C PHE A 70 -25.36 -15.10 -7.25
N ILE A 71 -24.87 -13.87 -7.45
CA ILE A 71 -24.60 -12.91 -6.39
C ILE A 71 -25.83 -12.08 -6.11
N ASP A 72 -26.37 -12.19 -4.90
CA ASP A 72 -27.46 -11.33 -4.42
C ASP A 72 -26.87 -10.11 -3.67
N TRP A 73 -26.71 -9.02 -4.42
CA TRP A 73 -26.16 -7.78 -3.87
C TRP A 73 -27.07 -7.16 -2.81
N ASN A 74 -28.41 -7.39 -2.86
CA ASN A 74 -29.31 -6.88 -1.83
C ASN A 74 -28.98 -7.51 -0.47
N LYS A 75 -28.68 -8.81 -0.42
CA LYS A 75 -28.26 -9.49 0.81
C LYS A 75 -26.91 -9.01 1.29
N ILE A 76 -25.92 -8.85 0.37
CA ILE A 76 -24.56 -8.41 0.71
C ILE A 76 -24.59 -6.99 1.28
N PHE A 77 -25.36 -6.08 0.69
CA PHE A 77 -25.46 -4.69 1.13
C PHE A 77 -26.55 -4.46 2.17
N ASN A 78 -27.29 -5.50 2.58
CA ASN A 78 -28.42 -5.44 3.53
C ASN A 78 -29.44 -4.35 3.16
N ILE A 79 -29.91 -4.38 1.90
CA ILE A 79 -30.82 -3.39 1.34
C ILE A 79 -32.23 -3.96 1.34
N SER A 80 -33.19 -3.17 1.90
CA SER A 80 -34.59 -3.60 2.05
C SER A 80 -35.44 -3.53 0.76
N TYR A 81 -34.96 -2.79 -0.25
CA TYR A 81 -35.63 -2.63 -1.54
C TYR A 81 -34.81 -3.24 -2.68
N ASN A 82 -35.51 -3.81 -3.68
CA ASN A 82 -34.82 -4.55 -4.74
C ASN A 82 -34.18 -3.62 -5.78
N ILE A 83 -32.87 -3.45 -5.71
CA ILE A 83 -32.04 -2.77 -6.72
C ILE A 83 -30.93 -3.69 -7.25
N SER A 84 -31.08 -5.01 -7.06
CA SER A 84 -30.06 -6.00 -7.44
C SER A 84 -29.61 -5.91 -8.90
N PRO A 85 -30.50 -5.74 -9.89
CA PRO A 85 -30.08 -5.61 -11.29
C PRO A 85 -29.16 -4.40 -11.52
N GLN A 86 -29.51 -3.24 -10.96
CA GLN A 86 -28.72 -2.01 -11.07
C GLN A 86 -27.37 -2.15 -10.37
N LEU A 87 -27.33 -2.81 -9.21
CA LEU A 87 -26.09 -3.07 -8.48
C LEU A 87 -25.19 -4.06 -9.23
N ASN A 88 -25.74 -5.08 -9.89
CA ASN A 88 -24.97 -5.98 -10.74
C ASN A 88 -24.24 -5.23 -11.87
N GLU A 89 -24.93 -4.33 -12.56
CA GLU A 89 -24.34 -3.51 -13.63
C GLU A 89 -23.25 -2.57 -13.07
N ILE A 90 -23.52 -1.91 -11.95
CA ILE A 90 -22.55 -1.02 -11.30
C ILE A 90 -21.31 -1.81 -10.89
N MET A 91 -21.47 -2.97 -10.25
CA MET A 91 -20.36 -3.79 -9.79
C MET A 91 -19.57 -4.40 -10.94
N LEU A 92 -20.21 -4.81 -12.03
CA LEU A 92 -19.49 -5.24 -13.24
C LEU A 92 -18.63 -4.10 -13.79
N GLY A 93 -19.20 -2.91 -13.96
CA GLY A 93 -18.44 -1.75 -14.40
C GLY A 93 -17.27 -1.39 -13.46
N VAL A 94 -17.50 -1.45 -12.15
CA VAL A 94 -16.46 -1.21 -11.13
C VAL A 94 -15.33 -2.22 -11.25
N ILE A 95 -15.62 -3.51 -11.40
CA ILE A 95 -14.60 -4.56 -11.49
C ILE A 95 -13.79 -4.43 -12.78
N VAL A 96 -14.45 -4.18 -13.92
CA VAL A 96 -13.78 -3.98 -15.21
C VAL A 96 -12.88 -2.75 -15.16
N LEU A 97 -13.40 -1.61 -14.71
CA LEU A 97 -12.63 -0.37 -14.60
C LEU A 97 -11.48 -0.49 -13.60
N THR A 98 -11.71 -1.14 -12.46
CA THR A 98 -10.65 -1.36 -11.46
C THR A 98 -9.56 -2.27 -12.01
N GLY A 99 -9.91 -3.35 -12.71
CA GLY A 99 -8.94 -4.21 -13.40
C GLY A 99 -8.09 -3.42 -14.41
N LEU A 100 -8.70 -2.55 -15.21
CA LEU A 100 -7.99 -1.67 -16.12
C LEU A 100 -7.08 -0.68 -15.36
N SER A 101 -7.58 -0.10 -14.27
CA SER A 101 -6.80 0.79 -13.40
C SER A 101 -5.53 0.10 -12.87
N PHE A 102 -5.60 -1.16 -12.43
CA PHE A 102 -4.43 -1.91 -11.98
C PHE A 102 -3.37 -2.07 -13.06
N VAL A 103 -3.78 -2.41 -14.28
CA VAL A 103 -2.85 -2.53 -15.41
C VAL A 103 -2.18 -1.19 -15.71
N LEU A 104 -2.94 -0.10 -15.76
CA LEU A 104 -2.39 1.23 -16.02
C LEU A 104 -1.51 1.73 -14.86
N LYS A 105 -1.82 1.38 -13.62
CA LYS A 105 -1.00 1.69 -12.43
C LYS A 105 0.40 1.06 -12.45
N LEU A 106 0.69 0.09 -13.32
CA LEU A 106 2.06 -0.38 -13.50
C LEU A 106 3.03 0.74 -13.90
N ILE A 107 2.52 1.83 -14.48
CA ILE A 107 3.33 3.04 -14.75
C ILE A 107 3.93 3.64 -13.47
N VAL A 108 3.25 3.51 -12.34
CA VAL A 108 3.74 3.94 -11.02
C VAL A 108 4.98 3.17 -10.62
N ALA A 109 4.97 1.85 -10.80
CA ALA A 109 6.13 1.00 -10.55
C ALA A 109 7.31 1.37 -11.45
N ILE A 110 7.04 1.72 -12.71
CA ILE A 110 8.05 2.20 -13.66
C ILE A 110 8.63 3.54 -13.21
N PHE A 111 7.81 4.51 -12.79
CA PHE A 111 8.31 5.78 -12.26
C PHE A 111 9.17 5.59 -11.01
N HIS A 112 8.76 4.73 -10.11
CA HIS A 112 9.57 4.41 -8.93
C HIS A 112 10.89 3.73 -9.28
N ALA A 113 10.92 2.82 -10.26
CA ALA A 113 12.15 2.19 -10.74
C ALA A 113 13.10 3.19 -11.41
N LEU A 114 12.55 4.17 -12.13
CA LEU A 114 13.28 5.27 -12.76
C LEU A 114 13.63 6.40 -11.79
N GLN A 115 13.29 6.29 -10.51
CA GLN A 115 13.49 7.30 -9.45
C GLN A 115 12.68 8.60 -9.64
N TYR A 116 11.60 8.54 -10.40
CA TYR A 116 10.67 9.66 -10.61
C TYR A 116 9.46 9.59 -9.67
N SER A 117 9.70 9.32 -8.38
CA SER A 117 8.61 9.12 -7.39
C SER A 117 7.70 10.34 -7.25
N SER A 118 8.21 11.56 -7.41
CA SER A 118 7.42 12.79 -7.35
C SER A 118 6.35 12.87 -8.44
N ILE A 119 6.60 12.32 -9.62
CA ILE A 119 5.61 12.28 -10.70
C ILE A 119 4.42 11.43 -10.29
N ASN A 120 4.65 10.31 -9.60
CA ASN A 120 3.57 9.46 -9.11
C ASN A 120 2.66 10.22 -8.13
N GLU A 121 3.24 10.92 -7.14
CA GLU A 121 2.46 11.66 -6.16
C GLU A 121 1.64 12.78 -6.82
N PHE A 122 2.21 13.42 -7.83
CA PHE A 122 1.52 14.44 -8.63
C PHE A 122 0.33 13.84 -9.41
N LEU A 123 0.53 12.70 -10.10
CA LEU A 123 -0.55 12.01 -10.82
C LEU A 123 -1.67 11.56 -9.88
N ASN A 124 -1.31 11.06 -8.71
CA ASN A 124 -2.25 10.64 -7.67
C ASN A 124 -3.08 11.84 -7.15
N PHE A 125 -2.41 12.96 -6.87
CA PHE A 125 -3.08 14.20 -6.48
C PHE A 125 -4.08 14.65 -7.56
N PHE A 126 -3.65 14.70 -8.82
CA PHE A 126 -4.52 15.13 -9.93
C PHE A 126 -5.70 14.19 -10.14
N ALA A 127 -5.50 12.87 -10.04
CA ALA A 127 -6.58 11.90 -10.16
C ALA A 127 -7.66 12.11 -9.09
N ASN A 128 -7.24 12.29 -7.83
CA ASN A 128 -8.16 12.54 -6.72
C ASN A 128 -8.82 13.93 -6.81
N PHE A 129 -8.06 14.96 -7.19
CA PHE A 129 -8.57 16.31 -7.35
C PHE A 129 -9.64 16.38 -8.46
N LEU A 130 -9.39 15.77 -9.62
CA LEU A 130 -10.36 15.73 -10.71
C LEU A 130 -11.60 14.92 -10.34
N SER A 131 -11.44 13.80 -9.63
CA SER A 131 -12.58 13.04 -9.11
C SER A 131 -13.44 13.89 -8.19
N PHE A 132 -12.82 14.60 -7.25
CA PHE A 132 -13.51 15.50 -6.33
C PHE A 132 -14.19 16.66 -7.06
N ALA A 133 -13.47 17.34 -7.95
CA ALA A 133 -14.00 18.48 -8.69
C ALA A 133 -15.20 18.10 -9.55
N PHE A 134 -15.12 16.95 -10.26
CA PHE A 134 -16.22 16.45 -11.07
C PHE A 134 -17.43 16.10 -10.22
N ILE A 135 -17.25 15.35 -9.14
CA ILE A 135 -18.34 14.99 -8.22
C ILE A 135 -18.97 16.25 -7.62
N TYR A 136 -18.16 17.21 -7.20
CA TYR A 136 -18.67 18.48 -6.66
C TYR A 136 -19.54 19.24 -7.68
N VAL A 137 -19.04 19.46 -8.90
CA VAL A 137 -19.83 20.13 -9.97
C VAL A 137 -21.09 19.35 -10.29
N TYR A 138 -21.00 18.02 -10.40
CA TYR A 138 -22.15 17.16 -10.68
C TYR A 138 -23.23 17.27 -9.60
N THR A 139 -22.87 17.29 -8.32
CA THR A 139 -23.86 17.41 -7.22
C THR A 139 -24.53 18.76 -7.17
N GLN A 140 -23.90 19.82 -7.68
CA GLN A 140 -24.56 21.14 -7.81
C GLN A 140 -25.61 21.16 -8.93
N ILE A 141 -25.37 20.43 -10.04
CA ILE A 141 -26.27 20.39 -11.20
C ILE A 141 -27.42 19.40 -10.97
N MET A 142 -27.16 18.27 -10.33
CA MET A 142 -28.12 17.19 -10.07
C MET A 142 -28.21 16.84 -8.58
N PRO A 143 -29.00 17.58 -7.78
CA PRO A 143 -29.08 17.38 -6.32
C PRO A 143 -29.56 15.98 -5.89
N LYS A 144 -30.36 15.30 -6.72
CA LYS A 144 -30.82 13.93 -6.41
C LYS A 144 -29.70 12.87 -6.53
N GLY A 145 -28.58 13.22 -7.20
CA GLY A 145 -27.43 12.38 -7.38
C GLY A 145 -27.71 11.04 -8.10
N ASN A 146 -26.74 10.52 -8.83
CA ASN A 146 -26.77 9.17 -9.39
C ASN A 146 -25.61 8.37 -8.82
N LEU A 147 -25.90 7.30 -8.08
CA LEU A 147 -24.91 6.45 -7.44
C LEU A 147 -23.91 5.88 -8.44
N ALA A 148 -24.38 5.36 -9.58
CA ALA A 148 -23.54 4.78 -10.62
C ALA A 148 -22.53 5.79 -11.15
N LEU A 149 -22.95 7.02 -11.40
CA LEU A 149 -22.10 8.07 -11.94
C LEU A 149 -21.00 8.47 -10.93
N ILE A 150 -21.36 8.60 -9.65
CA ILE A 150 -20.36 8.90 -8.59
C ILE A 150 -19.34 7.78 -8.50
N VAL A 151 -19.78 6.52 -8.47
CA VAL A 151 -18.91 5.35 -8.40
C VAL A 151 -17.99 5.29 -9.62
N TYR A 152 -18.56 5.42 -10.82
CA TYR A 152 -17.75 5.37 -12.04
C TYR A 152 -16.76 6.53 -12.16
N THR A 153 -17.15 7.73 -11.75
CA THR A 153 -16.22 8.87 -11.74
C THR A 153 -15.03 8.60 -10.84
N PHE A 154 -15.27 8.08 -9.63
CA PHE A 154 -14.21 7.78 -8.68
C PHE A 154 -13.18 6.77 -9.23
N VAL A 155 -13.63 5.81 -10.02
CA VAL A 155 -12.74 4.80 -10.63
C VAL A 155 -12.17 5.26 -11.96
N ALA A 156 -12.94 6.00 -12.79
CA ALA A 156 -12.53 6.39 -14.13
C ALA A 156 -11.49 7.51 -14.16
N MET A 157 -11.53 8.46 -13.21
CA MET A 157 -10.56 9.57 -13.20
C MET A 157 -9.11 9.10 -13.01
N PRO A 158 -8.78 8.20 -12.10
CA PRO A 158 -7.46 7.57 -12.05
C PRO A 158 -7.08 6.88 -13.37
N ILE A 159 -8.01 6.17 -14.03
CA ILE A 159 -7.76 5.50 -15.30
C ILE A 159 -7.36 6.50 -16.38
N LEU A 160 -8.06 7.62 -16.49
CA LEU A 160 -7.75 8.68 -17.44
C LEU A 160 -6.34 9.24 -17.21
N ILE A 161 -6.01 9.59 -15.96
CA ILE A 161 -4.71 10.17 -15.62
C ILE A 161 -3.57 9.17 -15.85
N TYR A 162 -3.69 7.94 -15.38
CA TYR A 162 -2.66 6.92 -15.59
C TYR A 162 -2.60 6.48 -17.07
N GLY A 163 -3.72 6.45 -17.79
CA GLY A 163 -3.77 6.15 -19.21
C GLY A 163 -3.03 7.20 -20.04
N ILE A 164 -3.24 8.49 -19.77
CA ILE A 164 -2.50 9.59 -20.38
C ILE A 164 -1.00 9.47 -20.04
N ALA A 165 -0.65 9.17 -18.79
CA ALA A 165 0.74 8.98 -18.40
C ALA A 165 1.39 7.81 -19.16
N VAL A 166 0.73 6.66 -19.24
CA VAL A 166 1.19 5.49 -20.02
C VAL A 166 1.42 5.87 -21.48
N PHE A 167 0.45 6.54 -22.10
CA PHE A 167 0.55 6.98 -23.47
C PHE A 167 1.75 7.91 -23.71
N ILE A 168 1.90 8.97 -22.90
CA ILE A 168 3.00 9.93 -23.04
C ILE A 168 4.35 9.26 -22.81
N VAL A 169 4.45 8.44 -21.79
CA VAL A 169 5.72 7.79 -21.41
C VAL A 169 6.21 6.85 -22.50
N PHE A 170 5.34 5.96 -23.00
CA PHE A 170 5.74 4.97 -24.00
C PHE A 170 5.78 5.50 -25.43
N THR A 171 5.16 6.63 -25.73
CA THR A 171 5.28 7.25 -27.08
C THR A 171 6.41 8.27 -27.17
N LYS A 172 6.68 9.03 -26.10
CA LYS A 172 7.60 10.16 -26.14
C LYS A 172 8.87 9.99 -25.32
N LYS A 173 8.78 9.44 -24.09
CA LYS A 173 9.90 9.44 -23.13
C LYS A 173 10.78 8.21 -23.20
N ILE A 174 10.18 7.01 -23.13
CA ILE A 174 10.89 5.72 -23.12
C ILE A 174 10.31 4.77 -24.17
N LYS A 175 10.17 5.23 -25.42
CA LYS A 175 9.61 4.44 -26.52
C LYS A 175 10.26 3.06 -26.69
N PHE A 176 11.58 2.96 -26.45
CA PHE A 176 12.33 1.71 -26.54
C PHE A 176 11.93 0.68 -25.47
N LEU A 177 11.31 1.10 -24.36
CA LEU A 177 10.81 0.22 -23.29
C LEU A 177 9.31 -0.10 -23.44
N SER A 178 8.65 0.34 -24.53
CA SER A 178 7.22 0.09 -24.75
C SER A 178 6.90 -1.39 -24.64
N PRO A 179 5.80 -1.77 -23.93
CA PRO A 179 5.40 -3.17 -23.76
C PRO A 179 5.14 -3.84 -25.12
N SER A 180 5.60 -5.09 -25.25
CA SER A 180 5.32 -5.90 -26.44
C SER A 180 5.38 -7.39 -26.09
N ILE A 181 4.42 -8.17 -26.57
CA ILE A 181 4.32 -9.62 -26.34
C ILE A 181 5.62 -10.35 -26.75
N LYS A 182 6.32 -9.85 -27.77
CA LYS A 182 7.59 -10.41 -28.24
C LYS A 182 8.70 -10.47 -27.18
N TYR A 183 8.63 -9.63 -26.16
CA TYR A 183 9.62 -9.56 -25.07
C TYR A 183 9.21 -10.33 -23.82
N VAL A 184 8.04 -10.95 -23.84
CA VAL A 184 7.58 -11.83 -22.75
C VAL A 184 8.32 -13.15 -22.85
N SER A 185 8.96 -13.58 -21.76
CA SER A 185 9.67 -14.85 -21.70
C SER A 185 9.28 -15.63 -20.43
N LYS A 186 9.32 -16.98 -20.52
CA LYS A 186 9.06 -17.85 -19.37
C LYS A 186 9.99 -17.54 -18.19
N LYS A 187 11.25 -17.17 -18.48
CA LYS A 187 12.24 -16.79 -17.48
C LYS A 187 11.79 -15.53 -16.72
N ASN A 188 11.43 -14.47 -17.46
CA ASN A 188 10.98 -13.21 -16.86
C ASN A 188 9.68 -13.40 -16.07
N ILE A 189 8.75 -14.25 -16.55
CA ILE A 189 7.52 -14.59 -15.81
C ILE A 189 7.90 -15.25 -14.47
N LYS A 190 8.76 -16.26 -14.47
CA LYS A 190 9.15 -16.96 -13.24
C LYS A 190 9.84 -16.04 -12.25
N GLU A 191 10.75 -15.19 -12.69
CA GLU A 191 11.46 -14.24 -11.83
C GLU A 191 10.55 -13.15 -11.28
N LEU A 192 9.67 -12.58 -12.12
CA LEU A 192 8.75 -11.53 -11.72
C LEU A 192 7.66 -12.06 -10.79
N VAL A 193 6.96 -13.14 -11.20
CA VAL A 193 5.85 -13.72 -10.43
C VAL A 193 6.34 -14.28 -9.09
N GLY A 194 7.52 -14.91 -9.06
CA GLY A 194 8.10 -15.45 -7.83
C GLY A 194 8.38 -14.35 -6.79
N LEU A 195 8.95 -13.22 -7.22
CA LEU A 195 9.18 -12.07 -6.35
C LEU A 195 7.85 -11.37 -5.98
N SER A 196 6.98 -11.18 -6.96
CA SER A 196 5.67 -10.54 -6.79
C SER A 196 4.77 -11.32 -5.85
N GLY A 197 4.77 -12.65 -5.91
CA GLY A 197 3.99 -13.50 -5.02
C GLY A 197 4.38 -13.32 -3.55
N ASN A 198 5.68 -13.21 -3.27
CA ASN A 198 6.16 -12.92 -1.92
C ASN A 198 5.69 -11.53 -1.44
N PHE A 199 5.76 -10.50 -2.29
CA PHE A 199 5.24 -9.17 -1.97
C PHE A 199 3.73 -9.22 -1.74
N PHE A 200 2.99 -9.94 -2.56
CA PHE A 200 1.54 -10.09 -2.42
C PHE A 200 1.15 -10.71 -1.07
N ILE A 201 1.82 -11.79 -0.65
CA ILE A 201 1.56 -12.41 0.65
C ILE A 201 1.86 -11.44 1.79
N ILE A 202 2.98 -10.71 1.73
CA ILE A 202 3.33 -9.69 2.72
C ILE A 202 2.26 -8.59 2.78
N GLN A 203 1.78 -8.12 1.64
CA GLN A 203 0.73 -7.09 1.56
C GLN A 203 -0.59 -7.58 2.17
N ILE A 204 -1.02 -8.82 1.85
CA ILE A 204 -2.22 -9.41 2.44
C ILE A 204 -2.09 -9.50 3.97
N ILE A 205 -0.97 -10.00 4.46
CA ILE A 205 -0.74 -10.13 5.91
C ILE A 205 -0.81 -8.75 6.58
N ASN A 206 -0.15 -7.75 6.02
CA ASN A 206 -0.18 -6.39 6.55
C ASN A 206 -1.60 -5.80 6.56
N LEU A 207 -2.37 -6.04 5.49
CA LEU A 207 -3.76 -5.60 5.39
C LEU A 207 -4.63 -6.28 6.46
N ILE A 208 -4.48 -7.60 6.64
CA ILE A 208 -5.21 -8.36 7.68
C ILE A 208 -4.87 -7.80 9.05
N LEU A 209 -3.59 -7.65 9.39
CA LEU A 209 -3.15 -7.14 10.69
C LEU A 209 -3.72 -5.74 10.98
N TYR A 210 -3.65 -4.84 9.99
CA TYR A 210 -4.19 -3.48 10.12
C TYR A 210 -5.71 -3.47 10.33
N SER A 211 -6.45 -4.19 9.46
CA SER A 211 -7.92 -4.24 9.55
C SER A 211 -8.40 -4.95 10.81
N THR A 212 -7.71 -6.01 11.22
CA THR A 212 -8.07 -6.81 12.39
C THR A 212 -7.89 -6.02 13.69
N THR A 213 -6.92 -5.12 13.79
CA THR A 213 -6.75 -4.26 14.97
C THR A 213 -8.03 -3.49 15.29
N SER A 214 -8.60 -2.82 14.30
CA SER A 214 -9.86 -2.08 14.47
C SER A 214 -11.06 -2.98 14.77
N LEU A 215 -11.13 -4.14 14.10
CA LEU A 215 -12.19 -5.14 14.32
C LEU A 215 -12.14 -5.75 15.72
N LEU A 216 -10.95 -6.08 16.24
CA LEU A 216 -10.79 -6.59 17.59
C LEU A 216 -11.20 -5.56 18.64
N ILE A 217 -10.85 -4.28 18.45
CA ILE A 217 -11.30 -3.21 19.34
C ILE A 217 -12.82 -3.10 19.32
N ALA A 218 -13.44 -3.18 18.12
CA ALA A 218 -14.90 -3.12 17.98
C ALA A 218 -15.60 -4.32 18.64
N HIS A 219 -15.01 -5.51 18.53
CA HIS A 219 -15.62 -6.75 19.02
C HIS A 219 -15.48 -6.94 20.54
N TYR A 220 -14.31 -6.62 21.11
CA TYR A 220 -14.02 -6.89 22.53
C TYR A 220 -14.22 -5.68 23.44
N PHE A 221 -14.38 -4.48 22.88
CA PHE A 221 -14.55 -3.25 23.63
C PHE A 221 -15.79 -2.46 23.16
N THR A 222 -15.82 -1.16 23.43
CA THR A 222 -16.95 -0.29 23.10
C THR A 222 -16.72 0.42 21.74
N PRO A 223 -17.79 0.84 21.05
CA PRO A 223 -17.67 1.72 19.87
C PRO A 223 -16.86 3.00 20.14
N THR A 224 -16.94 3.50 21.39
CA THR A 224 -16.14 4.66 21.83
C THR A 224 -14.64 4.37 21.80
N SER A 225 -14.21 3.15 22.16
CA SER A 225 -12.80 2.73 22.07
C SER A 225 -12.31 2.70 20.63
N VAL A 226 -13.15 2.32 19.65
CA VAL A 226 -12.82 2.39 18.22
C VAL A 226 -12.65 3.84 17.78
N THR A 227 -13.51 4.72 18.27
CA THR A 227 -13.42 6.17 18.00
C THR A 227 -12.10 6.74 18.54
N TYR A 228 -11.74 6.43 19.79
CA TYR A 228 -10.46 6.85 20.38
C TYR A 228 -9.25 6.36 19.58
N TYR A 229 -9.25 5.08 19.19
CA TYR A 229 -8.20 4.53 18.34
C TYR A 229 -8.12 5.25 16.98
N SER A 230 -9.25 5.43 16.30
CA SER A 230 -9.31 6.03 14.96
C SER A 230 -8.84 7.48 14.95
N ILE A 231 -9.23 8.26 15.96
CA ILE A 231 -8.80 9.66 16.09
C ILE A 231 -7.30 9.73 16.41
N SER A 232 -6.82 8.94 17.38
CA SER A 232 -5.40 8.89 17.71
C SER A 232 -4.56 8.45 16.52
N TYR A 233 -5.01 7.43 15.79
CA TYR A 233 -4.31 6.95 14.60
C TYR A 233 -4.22 8.05 13.52
N ARG A 234 -5.32 8.74 13.22
CA ARG A 234 -5.31 9.86 12.25
C ARG A 234 -4.37 10.97 12.67
N TYR A 235 -4.36 11.32 13.94
CA TYR A 235 -3.51 12.37 14.48
C TYR A 235 -2.02 12.04 14.34
N PHE A 236 -1.59 10.88 14.81
CA PHE A 236 -0.18 10.49 14.74
C PHE A 236 0.26 10.03 13.35
N SER A 237 -0.66 9.61 12.47
CA SER A 237 -0.34 9.18 11.10
C SER A 237 0.25 10.28 10.22
N ILE A 238 0.16 11.55 10.63
CA ILE A 238 0.85 12.67 9.96
C ILE A 238 2.36 12.36 9.82
N ALA A 239 3.01 11.88 10.89
CA ALA A 239 4.41 11.50 10.84
C ALA A 239 4.69 10.31 9.91
N MET A 240 3.74 9.36 9.81
CA MET A 240 3.83 8.22 8.90
C MET A 240 3.72 8.67 7.44
N ILE A 241 2.81 9.59 7.12
CA ILE A 241 2.64 10.15 5.77
C ILE A 241 3.90 10.87 5.33
N ILE A 242 4.45 11.77 6.17
CA ILE A 242 5.69 12.48 5.88
C ILE A 242 6.83 11.47 5.64
N PHE A 243 6.95 10.47 6.48
CA PHE A 243 7.98 9.45 6.34
C PHE A 243 7.85 8.65 5.05
N THR A 244 6.63 8.29 4.65
CA THR A 244 6.35 7.54 3.42
C THR A 244 6.78 8.32 2.17
N ILE A 245 6.53 9.63 2.14
CA ILE A 245 6.98 10.50 1.05
C ILE A 245 8.51 10.47 0.94
N VAL A 246 9.20 10.52 2.06
CA VAL A 246 10.68 10.51 2.10
C VAL A 246 11.24 9.15 1.70
N ILE A 247 10.67 8.03 2.20
CA ILE A 247 11.25 6.70 2.01
C ILE A 247 11.00 6.11 0.61
N ASN A 248 9.90 6.51 -0.03
CA ASN A 248 9.52 5.97 -1.33
C ASN A 248 10.63 6.05 -2.40
N PRO A 249 11.34 7.17 -2.59
CA PRO A 249 12.44 7.24 -3.57
C PRO A 249 13.62 6.31 -3.22
N TYR A 250 13.85 6.05 -1.92
CA TYR A 250 15.01 5.24 -1.50
C TYR A 250 14.96 3.80 -1.97
N TRP A 251 13.77 3.19 -2.10
CA TRP A 251 13.67 1.81 -2.60
C TRP A 251 14.36 1.65 -3.95
N GLY A 252 14.00 2.44 -4.98
CA GLY A 252 14.64 2.36 -6.30
C GLY A 252 16.12 2.75 -6.28
N ALA A 253 16.48 3.75 -5.46
CA ALA A 253 17.87 4.19 -5.30
C ALA A 253 18.74 3.09 -4.65
N ILE A 254 18.22 2.38 -3.65
CA ILE A 254 18.89 1.23 -3.01
C ILE A 254 19.06 0.09 -4.03
N THR A 255 18.05 -0.21 -4.85
CA THR A 255 18.17 -1.22 -5.90
C THR A 255 19.31 -0.89 -6.87
N ASN A 256 19.39 0.38 -7.30
CA ASN A 256 20.44 0.86 -8.20
C ASN A 256 21.83 0.76 -7.54
N ALA A 257 21.98 1.25 -6.30
CA ALA A 257 23.22 1.20 -5.56
C ALA A 257 23.67 -0.25 -5.31
N TYR A 258 22.74 -1.13 -4.96
CA TYR A 258 23.05 -2.55 -4.75
C TYR A 258 23.50 -3.25 -6.03
N ALA A 259 22.82 -2.99 -7.17
CA ALA A 259 23.22 -3.54 -8.47
C ALA A 259 24.59 -3.05 -8.94
N LYS A 260 24.98 -1.82 -8.56
CA LYS A 260 26.32 -1.24 -8.78
C LYS A 260 27.34 -1.60 -7.72
N GLN A 261 26.97 -2.41 -6.72
CA GLN A 261 27.81 -2.80 -5.58
C GLN A 261 28.28 -1.62 -4.70
N ASP A 262 27.59 -0.49 -4.75
CA ASP A 262 27.88 0.69 -3.93
C ASP A 262 27.30 0.57 -2.51
N MET A 263 27.98 -0.26 -1.69
CA MET A 263 27.59 -0.48 -0.30
C MET A 263 27.81 0.75 0.57
N ASN A 264 28.73 1.64 0.19
CA ASN A 264 28.99 2.87 0.93
C ASN A 264 27.79 3.81 0.83
N TRP A 265 27.23 3.95 -0.36
CA TRP A 265 26.02 4.74 -0.55
C TRP A 265 24.83 4.16 0.28
N ILE A 266 24.66 2.82 0.30
CA ILE A 266 23.60 2.18 1.10
C ILE A 266 23.77 2.49 2.59
N LYS A 267 25.00 2.41 3.13
CA LYS A 267 25.29 2.76 4.54
C LYS A 267 24.98 4.22 4.85
N LEU A 268 25.33 5.13 3.94
CA LEU A 268 25.01 6.56 4.08
C LEU A 268 23.50 6.81 4.02
N ALA A 269 22.79 6.11 3.13
CA ALA A 269 21.33 6.17 3.04
C ALA A 269 20.65 5.70 4.34
N ILE A 270 21.13 4.58 4.92
CA ILE A 270 20.65 4.11 6.23
C ILE A 270 20.84 5.18 7.30
N LYS A 271 22.04 5.77 7.39
CA LYS A 271 22.33 6.82 8.38
C LYS A 271 21.40 8.02 8.21
N LYS A 272 21.17 8.48 6.99
CA LYS A 272 20.24 9.58 6.70
C LYS A 272 18.78 9.23 7.08
N LEU A 273 18.32 8.04 6.73
CA LEU A 273 16.97 7.58 7.07
C LEU A 273 16.78 7.44 8.58
N MET A 274 17.81 7.00 9.32
CA MET A 274 17.77 6.95 10.79
C MET A 274 17.72 8.35 11.43
N LEU A 275 18.41 9.34 10.87
CA LEU A 275 18.31 10.74 11.34
C LEU A 275 16.89 11.29 11.10
N ILE A 276 16.31 11.04 9.93
CA ILE A 276 14.95 11.47 9.60
C ILE A 276 13.93 10.78 10.53
N TRP A 277 14.09 9.47 10.76
CA TRP A 277 13.28 8.73 11.72
C TRP A 277 13.39 9.30 13.13
N GLY A 278 14.58 9.65 13.59
CA GLY A 278 14.81 10.30 14.88
C GLY A 278 14.06 11.62 14.99
N GLY A 279 14.17 12.48 13.97
CA GLY A 279 13.43 13.75 13.90
C GLY A 279 11.91 13.58 13.90
N LEU A 280 11.39 12.60 13.10
CA LEU A 280 9.96 12.30 13.09
C LEU A 280 9.48 11.64 14.39
N SER A 281 10.34 10.85 15.05
CA SER A 281 10.03 10.31 16.38
C SER A 281 9.92 11.43 17.42
N ALA A 282 10.80 12.41 17.37
CA ALA A 282 10.70 13.63 18.21
C ALA A 282 9.41 14.41 17.91
N LEU A 283 9.02 14.51 16.62
CA LEU A 283 7.73 15.10 16.23
C LEU A 283 6.55 14.32 16.84
N VAL A 284 6.56 12.98 16.78
CA VAL A 284 5.49 12.14 17.38
C VAL A 284 5.43 12.34 18.89
N LEU A 285 6.57 12.46 19.58
CA LEU A 285 6.61 12.75 21.02
C LEU A 285 6.08 14.15 21.34
N LEU A 286 6.38 15.14 20.51
CA LEU A 286 5.81 16.49 20.63
C LEU A 286 4.28 16.47 20.40
N LEU A 287 3.82 15.78 19.37
CA LEU A 287 2.39 15.57 19.12
C LEU A 287 1.72 14.88 20.32
N LEU A 288 2.38 13.90 20.94
CA LEU A 288 1.86 13.24 22.14
C LEU A 288 1.74 14.21 23.31
N ALA A 289 2.74 15.05 23.55
CA ALA A 289 2.70 16.07 24.61
C ALA A 289 1.60 17.08 24.37
N CYS A 290 1.34 17.47 23.11
CA CYS A 290 0.32 18.43 22.73
C CYS A 290 -1.06 17.79 22.48
N SER A 291 -1.21 16.47 22.58
CA SER A 291 -2.40 15.73 22.14
C SER A 291 -3.69 16.23 22.80
N ASN A 292 -3.66 16.43 24.11
CA ASN A 292 -4.84 16.91 24.87
C ASN A 292 -5.30 18.31 24.40
N LEU A 293 -4.35 19.22 24.18
CA LEU A 293 -4.65 20.56 23.68
C LEU A 293 -5.26 20.50 22.27
N VAL A 294 -4.66 19.71 21.37
CA VAL A 294 -5.13 19.59 20.00
C VAL A 294 -6.51 18.93 19.95
N TYR A 295 -6.75 17.87 20.74
CA TYR A 295 -8.05 17.23 20.77
C TYR A 295 -9.14 18.15 21.31
N ASN A 296 -8.86 18.96 22.33
CA ASN A 296 -9.81 19.94 22.85
C ASN A 296 -10.20 21.01 21.80
N ILE A 297 -9.26 21.43 20.96
CA ILE A 297 -9.52 22.40 19.87
C ILE A 297 -10.26 21.72 18.71
N TRP A 298 -9.87 20.50 18.34
CA TRP A 298 -10.39 19.81 17.15
C TRP A 298 -11.74 19.14 17.38
N LEU A 299 -11.91 18.49 18.55
CA LEU A 299 -13.09 17.66 18.87
C LEU A 299 -14.03 18.32 19.88
N GLY A 300 -13.60 19.42 20.51
CA GLY A 300 -14.30 20.02 21.64
C GLY A 300 -14.01 19.29 22.96
N LYS A 301 -14.58 19.82 24.05
CA LYS A 301 -14.33 19.30 25.41
C LYS A 301 -15.10 18.02 25.74
N GLU A 302 -16.03 17.60 24.87
CA GLU A 302 -16.89 16.44 25.14
C GLU A 302 -16.18 15.08 24.90
N ILE A 303 -15.13 15.05 24.08
CA ILE A 303 -14.41 13.83 23.75
C ILE A 303 -13.03 13.85 24.41
N SER A 304 -12.88 13.09 25.49
CA SER A 304 -11.59 12.88 26.17
C SER A 304 -10.98 11.54 25.79
N ILE A 305 -9.88 11.60 25.06
CA ILE A 305 -9.16 10.39 24.61
C ILE A 305 -8.16 9.96 25.70
N PRO A 306 -8.20 8.70 26.19
CA PRO A 306 -7.27 8.23 27.20
C PRO A 306 -5.82 8.35 26.74
N ILE A 307 -4.94 8.86 27.59
CA ILE A 307 -3.52 9.02 27.26
C ILE A 307 -2.84 7.67 26.95
N SER A 308 -3.31 6.57 27.55
CA SER A 308 -2.83 5.20 27.27
C SER A 308 -3.06 4.82 25.81
N MET A 309 -4.19 5.24 25.20
CA MET A 309 -4.47 5.05 23.78
C MET A 309 -3.49 5.86 22.93
N CYS A 310 -3.27 7.14 23.27
CA CYS A 310 -2.35 8.01 22.56
C CYS A 310 -0.91 7.45 22.60
N ILE A 311 -0.44 7.00 23.75
CA ILE A 311 0.89 6.43 23.91
C ILE A 311 1.05 5.16 23.05
N SER A 312 0.07 4.24 23.10
CA SER A 312 0.15 2.99 22.33
C SER A 312 0.22 3.25 20.83
N VAL A 313 -0.59 4.20 20.31
CA VAL A 313 -0.58 4.57 18.88
C VAL A 313 0.70 5.31 18.52
N ALA A 314 1.18 6.24 19.36
CA ALA A 314 2.44 6.96 19.12
C ALA A 314 3.63 6.00 19.00
N VAL A 315 3.74 5.04 19.92
CA VAL A 315 4.80 4.00 19.87
C VAL A 315 4.64 3.12 18.63
N TYR A 316 3.42 2.74 18.28
CA TYR A 316 3.15 2.01 17.04
C TYR A 316 3.69 2.76 15.81
N ILE A 317 3.39 4.06 15.66
CA ILE A 317 3.86 4.88 14.51
C ILE A 317 5.39 5.00 14.48
N ILE A 318 6.03 5.18 15.63
CA ILE A 318 7.51 5.21 15.72
C ILE A 318 8.11 3.88 15.25
N MET A 319 7.58 2.74 15.75
CA MET A 319 8.04 1.41 15.37
C MET A 319 7.74 1.08 13.91
N PHE A 320 6.57 1.47 13.40
CA PHE A 320 6.19 1.32 12.01
C PHE A 320 7.17 2.03 11.05
N ASN A 321 7.50 3.29 11.33
CA ASN A 321 8.46 4.05 10.53
C ASN A 321 9.86 3.41 10.58
N LEU A 322 10.31 2.93 11.74
CA LEU A 322 11.59 2.23 11.88
C LEU A 322 11.62 0.91 11.07
N ASN A 323 10.55 0.13 11.15
CA ASN A 323 10.42 -1.10 10.38
C ASN A 323 10.48 -0.83 8.87
N ASN A 324 9.83 0.24 8.41
CA ASN A 324 9.82 0.63 7.00
C ASN A 324 11.20 0.99 6.45
N ILE A 325 12.15 1.46 7.26
CA ILE A 325 13.54 1.68 6.83
C ILE A 325 14.13 0.35 6.35
N TYR A 326 14.13 -0.64 7.24
CA TYR A 326 14.75 -1.94 6.94
C TYR A 326 13.97 -2.69 5.84
N ALA A 327 12.63 -2.65 5.88
CA ALA A 327 11.79 -3.22 4.85
C ALA A 327 12.09 -2.61 3.46
N SER A 328 12.23 -1.27 3.36
CA SER A 328 12.54 -0.60 2.10
C SER A 328 13.92 -1.00 1.55
N ILE A 329 14.92 -1.17 2.43
CA ILE A 329 16.25 -1.63 2.04
C ILE A 329 16.19 -3.06 1.50
N ILE A 330 15.53 -3.96 2.22
CA ILE A 330 15.39 -5.38 1.84
C ILE A 330 14.58 -5.52 0.55
N ASN A 331 13.52 -4.74 0.41
CA ASN A 331 12.71 -4.67 -0.81
C ASN A 331 13.55 -4.18 -2.00
N GLY A 332 14.37 -3.15 -1.79
CA GLY A 332 15.28 -2.61 -2.82
C GLY A 332 16.35 -3.64 -3.24
N ILE A 333 16.86 -4.44 -2.32
CA ILE A 333 17.82 -5.53 -2.59
C ILE A 333 17.12 -6.75 -3.21
N GLY A 334 15.82 -6.91 -3.02
CA GLY A 334 15.03 -8.04 -3.51
C GLY A 334 15.14 -9.33 -2.67
N LYS A 335 15.79 -9.29 -1.50
CA LYS A 335 15.98 -10.46 -0.61
C LYS A 335 14.90 -10.54 0.48
N ILE A 336 13.63 -10.59 0.08
CA ILE A 336 12.45 -10.43 0.94
C ILE A 336 11.99 -11.71 1.68
N ARG A 337 12.68 -12.84 1.54
CA ARG A 337 12.25 -14.10 2.17
C ARG A 337 12.12 -14.01 3.69
N LEU A 338 13.08 -13.38 4.38
CA LEU A 338 13.00 -13.21 5.83
C LEU A 338 11.81 -12.33 6.22
N GLN A 339 11.55 -11.26 5.46
CA GLN A 339 10.39 -10.40 5.65
C GLN A 339 9.08 -11.19 5.48
N LEU A 340 9.00 -12.10 4.52
CA LEU A 340 7.84 -12.98 4.34
C LEU A 340 7.65 -13.90 5.56
N TYR A 341 8.72 -14.56 6.02
CA TYR A 341 8.62 -15.45 7.19
C TYR A 341 8.23 -14.69 8.46
N THR A 342 8.82 -13.52 8.68
CA THR A 342 8.45 -12.69 9.84
C THR A 342 7.02 -12.20 9.75
N ALA A 343 6.50 -11.85 8.57
CA ALA A 343 5.11 -11.47 8.36
C ALA A 343 4.14 -12.64 8.68
N ILE A 344 4.45 -13.87 8.24
CA ILE A 344 3.64 -15.06 8.55
C ILE A 344 3.64 -15.32 10.07
N ILE A 345 4.79 -15.23 10.71
CA ILE A 345 4.91 -15.39 12.16
C ILE A 345 4.11 -14.31 12.90
N GLN A 346 4.16 -13.06 12.43
CA GLN A 346 3.35 -11.97 12.97
C GLN A 346 1.86 -12.30 12.90
N LEU A 347 1.37 -12.78 11.76
CA LEU A 347 -0.05 -13.13 11.59
C LEU A 347 -0.49 -14.21 12.59
N LEU A 348 0.34 -15.25 12.78
CA LEU A 348 0.03 -16.36 13.67
C LEU A 348 0.03 -15.94 15.16
N ILE A 349 0.98 -15.10 15.54
CA ILE A 349 1.16 -14.68 16.94
C ILE A 349 0.24 -13.50 17.31
N PHE A 350 -0.20 -12.71 16.32
CA PHE A 350 -0.96 -11.49 16.59
C PHE A 350 -2.21 -11.72 17.43
N PHE A 351 -3.04 -12.68 17.03
CA PHE A 351 -4.30 -12.94 17.74
C PHE A 351 -4.12 -13.32 19.22
N PRO A 352 -3.34 -14.36 19.57
CA PRO A 352 -3.15 -14.73 20.97
C PRO A 352 -2.46 -13.61 21.77
N LEU A 353 -1.50 -12.90 21.19
CA LEU A 353 -0.82 -11.80 21.86
C LEU A 353 -1.76 -10.60 22.09
N ALA A 354 -2.54 -10.21 21.07
CA ALA A 354 -3.49 -9.11 21.15
C ALA A 354 -4.55 -9.38 22.24
N LEU A 355 -5.09 -10.60 22.28
CA LEU A 355 -6.07 -10.99 23.30
C LEU A 355 -5.47 -11.03 24.71
N SER A 356 -4.25 -11.51 24.87
CA SER A 356 -3.57 -11.55 26.17
C SER A 356 -3.29 -10.14 26.69
N LEU A 357 -2.73 -9.27 25.84
CA LEU A 357 -2.43 -7.88 26.23
C LEU A 357 -3.68 -7.03 26.41
N SER A 358 -4.76 -7.33 25.71
CA SER A 358 -6.03 -6.62 25.89
C SER A 358 -6.67 -6.87 27.25
N LYS A 359 -6.44 -8.04 27.88
CA LYS A 359 -6.89 -8.32 29.24
C LYS A 359 -6.14 -7.49 30.29
N ILE A 360 -4.89 -7.09 30.01
CA ILE A 360 -4.03 -6.35 30.93
C ILE A 360 -4.20 -4.83 30.74
N ALA A 361 -4.18 -4.38 29.49
CA ALA A 361 -4.11 -2.95 29.15
C ALA A 361 -5.38 -2.43 28.45
N GLY A 362 -6.44 -3.23 28.35
CA GLY A 362 -7.66 -2.83 27.64
C GLY A 362 -7.45 -2.71 26.13
N ALA A 363 -8.22 -1.86 25.45
CA ALA A 363 -8.11 -1.63 24.00
C ALA A 363 -6.69 -1.23 23.53
N PRO A 364 -5.91 -0.39 24.25
CA PRO A 364 -4.51 -0.16 23.94
C PRO A 364 -3.64 -1.41 23.86
N GLY A 365 -3.99 -2.48 24.59
CA GLY A 365 -3.28 -3.77 24.57
C GLY A 365 -3.19 -4.40 23.20
N ILE A 366 -4.22 -4.25 22.36
CA ILE A 366 -4.22 -4.74 20.98
C ILE A 366 -3.17 -4.00 20.14
N ILE A 367 -3.01 -2.70 20.36
CA ILE A 367 -2.03 -1.87 19.65
C ILE A 367 -0.61 -2.19 20.13
N TRP A 368 -0.44 -2.44 21.43
CA TRP A 368 0.83 -2.90 21.99
C TRP A 368 1.28 -4.24 21.38
N ALA A 369 0.35 -5.17 21.14
CA ALA A 369 0.67 -6.42 20.45
C ALA A 369 1.26 -6.17 19.07
N THR A 370 0.66 -5.28 18.27
CA THR A 370 1.17 -4.90 16.95
C THR A 370 2.56 -4.25 17.06
N SER A 371 2.75 -3.35 18.04
CA SER A 371 4.03 -2.66 18.26
C SER A 371 5.16 -3.62 18.64
N ILE A 372 4.90 -4.59 19.49
CA ILE A 372 5.86 -5.64 19.90
C ILE A 372 6.25 -6.50 18.69
N LEU A 373 5.28 -6.93 17.91
CA LEU A 373 5.53 -7.74 16.72
C LEU A 373 6.34 -6.95 15.66
N LEU A 374 6.05 -5.66 15.49
CA LEU A 374 6.86 -4.78 14.65
C LEU A 374 8.29 -4.63 15.19
N ALA A 375 8.49 -4.52 16.49
CA ALA A 375 9.82 -4.44 17.09
C ALA A 375 10.64 -5.72 16.80
N ILE A 376 10.04 -6.89 16.96
CA ILE A 376 10.67 -8.18 16.66
C ILE A 376 11.08 -8.26 15.19
N THR A 377 10.18 -7.92 14.26
CA THR A 377 10.52 -7.91 12.83
C THR A 377 11.56 -6.86 12.49
N THR A 378 11.51 -5.70 13.10
CA THR A 378 12.52 -4.64 12.93
C THR A 378 13.92 -5.12 13.30
N ILE A 379 14.05 -5.85 14.42
CA ILE A 379 15.31 -6.46 14.83
C ILE A 379 15.77 -7.49 13.81
N ALA A 380 14.89 -8.39 13.36
CA ALA A 380 15.22 -9.43 12.39
C ALA A 380 15.67 -8.85 11.04
N LEU A 381 14.92 -7.86 10.50
CA LEU A 381 15.25 -7.20 9.25
C LEU A 381 16.50 -6.33 9.38
N GLY A 382 16.67 -5.64 10.52
CA GLY A 382 17.86 -4.86 10.82
C GLY A 382 19.13 -5.73 10.84
N TRP A 383 19.04 -6.91 11.45
CA TRP A 383 20.15 -7.89 11.43
C TRP A 383 20.47 -8.37 10.01
N GLN A 384 19.46 -8.68 9.21
CA GLN A 384 19.64 -9.05 7.79
C GLN A 384 20.35 -7.91 7.02
N VAL A 385 19.95 -6.66 7.22
CA VAL A 385 20.57 -5.49 6.57
C VAL A 385 22.04 -5.35 7.00
N LEU A 386 22.33 -5.52 8.29
CA LEU A 386 23.70 -5.49 8.80
C LEU A 386 24.58 -6.58 8.16
N LEU A 387 24.07 -7.81 8.02
CA LEU A 387 24.79 -8.88 7.36
C LEU A 387 25.05 -8.60 5.88
N LEU A 388 24.04 -8.07 5.17
CA LEU A 388 24.17 -7.72 3.75
C LEU A 388 25.16 -6.57 3.50
N THR A 389 25.24 -5.61 4.41
CA THR A 389 26.15 -4.45 4.29
C THR A 389 27.56 -4.71 4.79
N LYS A 390 27.80 -5.75 5.62
CA LYS A 390 29.13 -6.16 6.10
C LYS A 390 29.86 -7.09 5.12
N ARG A 391 29.14 -7.88 4.31
CA ARG A 391 29.77 -8.80 3.35
C ARG A 391 30.39 -8.01 2.19
N SER A 392 31.69 -8.24 1.91
CA SER A 392 32.29 -7.73 0.68
C SER A 392 31.63 -8.36 -0.56
N PRO A 393 31.52 -7.62 -1.68
CA PRO A 393 30.75 -8.04 -2.87
C PRO A 393 31.15 -9.38 -3.48
N ILE A 394 32.39 -9.81 -3.29
CA ILE A 394 33.01 -11.00 -3.92
C ILE A 394 32.37 -12.33 -3.44
N LYS A 395 31.74 -12.39 -2.25
CA LYS A 395 31.12 -13.61 -1.72
C LYS A 395 29.64 -13.81 -2.06
N ILE A 396 29.02 -12.87 -2.78
CA ILE A 396 27.56 -12.90 -3.04
C ILE A 396 27.21 -13.60 -4.37
N ILE A 397 28.20 -13.83 -5.25
CA ILE A 397 27.95 -14.41 -6.59
C ILE A 397 27.70 -15.94 -6.54
N ASN A 398 28.06 -16.61 -5.44
CA ASN A 398 28.01 -18.08 -5.32
C ASN A 398 26.95 -18.61 -4.33
N GLN A 399 25.91 -17.85 -3.98
CA GLN A 399 24.73 -18.29 -3.24
C GLN A 399 23.43 -17.71 -3.86
#